data_4ccdfe4f6b6c88fb09cdcdad0c5eae65
#
_entry.id   4ccdfe4f6b6c88fb09cdcdad0c5eae65
#
_cell.length_a   1.000
_cell.length_b   1.000
_cell.length_c   1.000
_cell.angle_alpha   90.00
_cell.angle_beta   90.00
_cell.angle_gamma   90.00
#
_symmetry.space_group_name_H-M   'P 1'
#
loop_
_entity.id
_entity.type
_entity.pdbx_description
1 polymer ?
#
loop_
_entity_poly.entity_id
_entity_poly.type
_entity_poly.pdbx_seq_one_letter_code
_entity_poly.pdbx_strand_id
1 'polypeptide(L)'
;VHQDMVGDDNAAFERAVDAALAAGARVLVSTGAVSQGRYDFIPAALRARGAQVLFHKVAIRPGKPLLFARLAGGALFFGLPGNPVSAAVGQRFFVEPLLRRQLGMADEQPLWLPLHSEMRKPLGLRMHARARILLDAGGHLSAQVLPGQESFRLKTTVQANAWVVVDEQ
;
A
#
# COMPACT_ATOMS: atom_id res chain seq x y z
N VAL A 1 -14.99 -12.13 -2.41
CA VAL A 1 -13.57 -12.01 -2.01
C VAL A 1 -13.07 -13.40 -1.68
N HIS A 2 -12.00 -13.83 -2.31
CA HIS A 2 -11.27 -15.06 -2.00
C HIS A 2 -10.01 -14.69 -1.22
N GLN A 3 -9.67 -15.45 -0.18
CA GLN A 3 -8.46 -15.26 0.62
C GLN A 3 -7.76 -16.60 0.76
N ASP A 4 -6.43 -16.59 0.53
CA ASP A 4 -5.58 -17.76 0.69
C ASP A 4 -4.29 -17.39 1.41
N MET A 5 -3.66 -18.33 2.07
CA MET A 5 -2.37 -18.16 2.72
C MET A 5 -1.36 -19.08 2.05
N VAL A 6 -0.39 -18.48 1.39
CA VAL A 6 0.63 -19.17 0.59
C VAL A 6 1.97 -19.06 1.30
N GLY A 7 2.69 -20.17 1.45
CA GLY A 7 4.06 -20.16 1.95
C GLY A 7 5.04 -19.53 0.95
N ASP A 8 6.30 -19.36 1.35
CA ASP A 8 7.38 -18.81 0.52
C ASP A 8 7.82 -19.82 -0.58
N ASP A 9 6.85 -20.32 -1.33
CA ASP A 9 7.02 -21.29 -2.40
C ASP A 9 6.41 -20.78 -3.71
N ASN A 10 7.23 -20.67 -4.75
CA ASN A 10 6.83 -20.17 -6.05
C ASN A 10 5.67 -20.99 -6.65
N ALA A 11 5.74 -22.34 -6.57
CA ALA A 11 4.70 -23.20 -7.15
C ALA A 11 3.36 -23.04 -6.41
N ALA A 12 3.39 -22.87 -5.09
CA ALA A 12 2.18 -22.59 -4.31
C ALA A 12 1.59 -21.23 -4.66
N PHE A 13 2.43 -20.20 -4.84
CA PHE A 13 2.00 -18.88 -5.29
C PHE A 13 1.33 -18.95 -6.67
N GLU A 14 1.95 -19.64 -7.63
CA GLU A 14 1.40 -19.78 -8.99
C GLU A 14 0.05 -20.49 -8.98
N ARG A 15 -0.10 -21.58 -8.22
CA ARG A 15 -1.39 -22.26 -8.05
C ARG A 15 -2.47 -21.35 -7.46
N ALA A 16 -2.12 -20.55 -6.44
CA ALA A 16 -3.05 -19.60 -5.84
C ALA A 16 -3.50 -18.52 -6.82
N VAL A 17 -2.58 -18.00 -7.63
CA VAL A 17 -2.90 -17.03 -8.70
C VAL A 17 -3.84 -17.67 -9.72
N ASP A 18 -3.55 -18.89 -10.18
CA ASP A 18 -4.37 -19.59 -11.16
C ASP A 18 -5.77 -19.89 -10.61
N ALA A 19 -5.88 -20.33 -9.36
CA ALA A 19 -7.16 -20.57 -8.69
C ALA A 19 -7.99 -19.27 -8.57
N ALA A 20 -7.36 -18.17 -8.19
CA ALA A 20 -8.03 -16.88 -8.10
C ALA A 20 -8.55 -16.39 -9.48
N LEU A 21 -7.73 -16.53 -10.52
CA LEU A 21 -8.12 -16.16 -11.89
C LEU A 21 -9.24 -17.05 -12.41
N ALA A 22 -9.19 -18.35 -12.16
CA ALA A 22 -10.26 -19.31 -12.53
C ALA A 22 -11.57 -19.00 -11.80
N ALA A 23 -11.49 -18.47 -10.57
CA ALA A 23 -12.63 -17.96 -9.81
C ALA A 23 -13.14 -16.58 -10.27
N GLY A 24 -12.56 -16.02 -11.34
CA GLY A 24 -12.97 -14.73 -11.92
C GLY A 24 -12.41 -13.50 -11.23
N ALA A 25 -11.33 -13.64 -10.44
CA ALA A 25 -10.70 -12.48 -9.80
C ALA A 25 -10.11 -11.52 -10.86
N ARG A 26 -10.47 -10.25 -10.76
CA ARG A 26 -9.96 -9.18 -11.62
C ARG A 26 -8.87 -8.34 -10.97
N VAL A 27 -8.82 -8.34 -9.66
CA VAL A 27 -7.79 -7.68 -8.84
C VAL A 27 -7.27 -8.67 -7.82
N LEU A 28 -5.98 -8.92 -7.85
CA LEU A 28 -5.26 -9.76 -6.89
C LEU A 28 -4.38 -8.86 -6.04
N VAL A 29 -4.34 -9.14 -4.74
CA VAL A 29 -3.48 -8.42 -3.79
C VAL A 29 -2.72 -9.46 -2.97
N SER A 30 -1.39 -9.37 -2.95
CA SER A 30 -0.56 -10.16 -2.04
C SER A 30 0.14 -9.26 -1.02
N THR A 31 0.52 -9.81 0.11
CA THR A 31 1.40 -9.17 1.10
C THR A 31 2.64 -10.03 1.32
N GLY A 32 3.83 -9.43 1.31
CA GLY A 32 5.11 -10.14 1.43
C GLY A 32 5.73 -10.53 0.07
N ALA A 33 6.94 -11.06 0.13
CA ALA A 33 7.72 -11.60 -1.01
C ALA A 33 7.92 -10.64 -2.21
N VAL A 34 7.87 -9.31 -2.01
CA VAL A 34 7.99 -8.28 -3.07
C VAL A 34 9.16 -7.31 -2.86
N SER A 35 9.95 -7.47 -1.80
CA SER A 35 11.12 -6.64 -1.50
C SER A 35 12.38 -7.16 -2.25
N GLN A 36 13.57 -6.97 -1.75
CA GLN A 36 14.82 -7.53 -2.32
C GLN A 36 15.46 -8.59 -1.41
N GLY A 37 14.66 -9.24 -0.59
CA GLY A 37 15.12 -10.32 0.27
C GLY A 37 15.27 -11.64 -0.49
N ARG A 38 15.88 -12.61 0.17
CA ARG A 38 16.15 -13.96 -0.38
C ARG A 38 14.86 -14.70 -0.83
N TYR A 39 13.71 -14.27 -0.34
CA TYR A 39 12.39 -14.88 -0.57
C TYR A 39 11.48 -14.03 -1.46
N ASP A 40 12.00 -12.98 -2.10
CA ASP A 40 11.18 -12.05 -2.90
C ASP A 40 11.07 -12.51 -4.36
N PHE A 41 10.40 -13.62 -4.56
CA PHE A 41 10.27 -14.27 -5.87
C PHE A 41 9.11 -13.72 -6.72
N ILE A 42 8.13 -13.06 -6.15
CA ILE A 42 6.90 -12.62 -6.84
C ILE A 42 7.18 -11.81 -8.11
N PRO A 43 8.08 -10.80 -8.13
CA PRO A 43 8.33 -10.05 -9.36
C PRO A 43 8.86 -10.92 -10.51
N ALA A 44 9.67 -11.92 -10.20
CA ALA A 44 10.21 -12.85 -11.19
C ALA A 44 9.12 -13.83 -11.68
N ALA A 45 8.34 -14.39 -10.75
CA ALA A 45 7.24 -15.29 -11.07
C ALA A 45 6.20 -14.63 -11.99
N LEU A 46 5.82 -13.39 -11.71
CA LEU A 46 4.89 -12.64 -12.55
C LEU A 46 5.43 -12.40 -13.96
N ARG A 47 6.74 -12.04 -14.09
CA ARG A 47 7.37 -11.87 -15.41
C ARG A 47 7.42 -13.15 -16.18
N ALA A 48 7.77 -14.27 -15.54
CA ALA A 48 7.79 -15.59 -16.18
C ALA A 48 6.41 -16.01 -16.73
N ARG A 49 5.33 -15.52 -16.11
CA ARG A 49 3.94 -15.72 -16.57
C ARG A 49 3.48 -14.67 -17.61
N GLY A 50 4.38 -13.88 -18.17
CA GLY A 50 4.06 -12.88 -19.16
C GLY A 50 3.34 -11.64 -18.62
N ALA A 51 3.37 -11.41 -17.31
CA ALA A 51 2.78 -10.21 -16.72
C ALA A 51 3.60 -8.96 -17.08
N GLN A 52 2.89 -7.88 -17.41
CA GLN A 52 3.49 -6.57 -17.58
C GLN A 52 3.63 -5.91 -16.20
N VAL A 53 4.84 -5.84 -15.67
CA VAL A 53 5.14 -5.06 -14.46
C VAL A 53 5.12 -3.58 -14.82
N LEU A 54 4.13 -2.85 -14.33
CA LEU A 54 3.93 -1.42 -14.58
C LEU A 54 4.85 -0.58 -13.70
N PHE A 55 5.00 -0.96 -12.42
CA PHE A 55 6.04 -0.44 -11.56
C PHE A 55 6.43 -1.45 -10.47
N HIS A 56 7.67 -1.36 -10.01
CA HIS A 56 8.19 -2.06 -8.85
C HIS A 56 9.14 -1.13 -8.13
N LYS A 57 8.84 -0.86 -6.85
CA LYS A 57 9.39 0.18 -5.99
C LYS A 57 8.93 1.58 -6.39
N VAL A 58 8.49 2.30 -5.40
CA VAL A 58 8.02 3.69 -5.52
C VAL A 58 8.72 4.57 -4.47
N ALA A 59 8.87 5.84 -4.77
CA ALA A 59 9.55 6.80 -3.89
C ALA A 59 8.67 7.23 -2.71
N ILE A 60 8.20 6.27 -1.91
CA ILE A 60 7.35 6.52 -0.73
C ILE A 60 7.95 5.97 0.55
N ARG A 61 7.50 6.48 1.69
CA ARG A 61 7.82 5.97 3.01
C ARG A 61 6.60 6.04 3.95
N PRO A 62 6.23 4.89 4.58
CA PRO A 62 6.67 3.52 4.31
C PRO A 62 6.06 2.98 3.02
N GLY A 63 6.54 1.82 2.52
CA GLY A 63 5.92 1.12 1.41
C GLY A 63 6.74 1.05 0.11
N LYS A 64 8.00 1.50 0.10
CA LYS A 64 8.89 1.51 -1.09
C LYS A 64 8.82 0.25 -1.95
N PRO A 65 8.79 -1.03 -1.44
CA PRO A 65 8.80 -2.23 -2.27
C PRO A 65 7.49 -2.54 -3.00
N LEU A 66 6.53 -1.64 -3.02
CA LEU A 66 5.25 -1.85 -3.73
C LEU A 66 5.46 -2.25 -5.19
N LEU A 67 4.70 -3.26 -5.63
CA LEU A 67 4.67 -3.74 -7.01
C LEU A 67 3.25 -3.63 -7.57
N PHE A 68 3.15 -3.25 -8.84
CA PHE A 68 1.91 -3.28 -9.59
C PHE A 68 2.14 -3.88 -10.98
N ALA A 69 1.31 -4.84 -11.35
CA ALA A 69 1.42 -5.54 -12.62
C ALA A 69 0.05 -5.80 -13.24
N ARG A 70 0.02 -5.95 -14.56
CA ARG A 70 -1.10 -6.44 -15.33
C ARG A 70 -0.78 -7.85 -15.82
N LEU A 71 -1.61 -8.82 -15.46
CA LEU A 71 -1.50 -10.20 -15.89
C LEU A 71 -1.93 -10.38 -17.36
N ALA A 72 -1.50 -11.44 -18.00
CA ALA A 72 -1.78 -11.71 -19.42
C ALA A 72 -3.29 -11.66 -19.76
N GLY A 73 -4.15 -12.13 -18.86
CA GLY A 73 -5.62 -12.06 -19.02
C GLY A 73 -6.27 -10.71 -18.65
N GLY A 74 -5.46 -9.66 -18.38
CA GLY A 74 -5.95 -8.31 -18.05
C GLY A 74 -6.28 -8.09 -16.57
N ALA A 75 -6.23 -9.11 -15.73
CA ALA A 75 -6.36 -8.95 -14.28
C ALA A 75 -5.17 -8.13 -13.72
N LEU A 76 -5.43 -7.40 -12.66
CA LEU A 76 -4.45 -6.53 -12.02
C LEU A 76 -3.87 -7.20 -10.77
N PHE A 77 -2.59 -7.03 -10.53
CA PHE A 77 -1.90 -7.59 -9.39
C PHE A 77 -1.16 -6.49 -8.60
N PHE A 78 -1.44 -6.41 -7.31
CA PHE A 78 -0.69 -5.60 -6.36
C PHE A 78 0.11 -6.49 -5.43
N GLY A 79 1.42 -6.29 -5.42
CA GLY A 79 2.31 -6.88 -4.42
C GLY A 79 2.64 -5.84 -3.35
N LEU A 80 2.09 -6.02 -2.16
CA LEU A 80 2.30 -5.13 -1.02
C LEU A 80 3.44 -5.64 -0.14
N PRO A 81 4.20 -4.75 0.51
CA PRO A 81 5.24 -5.17 1.44
C PRO A 81 4.68 -6.02 2.59
N GLY A 82 5.50 -6.93 3.13
CA GLY A 82 5.13 -7.76 4.28
C GLY A 82 5.00 -6.98 5.61
N ASN A 83 5.63 -5.80 5.71
CA ASN A 83 5.49 -4.94 6.88
C ASN A 83 4.06 -4.38 6.97
N PRO A 84 3.31 -4.59 8.06
CA PRO A 84 1.88 -4.27 8.13
C PRO A 84 1.53 -2.82 7.82
N VAL A 85 2.31 -1.86 8.34
CA VAL A 85 2.06 -0.44 8.05
C VAL A 85 2.37 -0.09 6.60
N SER A 86 3.39 -0.72 6.01
CA SER A 86 3.70 -0.56 4.58
C SER A 86 2.62 -1.16 3.69
N ALA A 87 2.07 -2.30 4.08
CA ALA A 87 0.93 -2.92 3.41
C ALA A 87 -0.32 -2.03 3.50
N ALA A 88 -0.60 -1.46 4.68
CA ALA A 88 -1.71 -0.53 4.88
C ALA A 88 -1.60 0.72 3.99
N VAL A 89 -0.40 1.29 3.82
CA VAL A 89 -0.17 2.39 2.89
C VAL A 89 -0.41 1.95 1.45
N GLY A 90 0.09 0.79 1.04
CA GLY A 90 -0.17 0.23 -0.29
C GLY A 90 -1.65 0.01 -0.55
N GLN A 91 -2.36 -0.58 0.40
CA GLN A 91 -3.81 -0.78 0.34
C GLN A 91 -4.55 0.55 0.21
N ARG A 92 -4.29 1.50 1.11
CA ARG A 92 -5.02 2.76 1.20
C ARG A 92 -4.79 3.70 0.02
N PHE A 93 -3.54 3.78 -0.49
CA PHE A 93 -3.17 4.81 -1.47
C PHE A 93 -2.99 4.28 -2.89
N PHE A 94 -3.04 2.95 -3.11
CA PHE A 94 -2.88 2.36 -4.43
C PHE A 94 -4.02 1.39 -4.78
N VAL A 95 -4.36 0.45 -3.90
CA VAL A 95 -5.41 -0.53 -4.19
C VAL A 95 -6.79 0.13 -4.10
N GLU A 96 -7.07 0.82 -3.01
CA GLU A 96 -8.38 1.45 -2.77
C GLU A 96 -8.77 2.48 -3.84
N PRO A 97 -7.90 3.40 -4.29
CA PRO A 97 -8.25 4.30 -5.40
C PRO A 97 -8.61 3.59 -6.68
N LEU A 98 -7.93 2.47 -7.02
CA LEU A 98 -8.29 1.65 -8.16
C LEU A 98 -9.70 1.05 -7.99
N LEU A 99 -9.98 0.45 -6.83
CA LEU A 99 -11.28 -0.16 -6.56
C LEU A 99 -12.40 0.89 -6.59
N ARG A 100 -12.18 2.06 -6.01
CA ARG A 100 -13.14 3.18 -6.05
C ARG A 100 -13.48 3.56 -7.49
N ARG A 101 -12.47 3.70 -8.36
CA ARG A 101 -12.69 4.01 -9.79
C ARG A 101 -13.44 2.89 -10.51
N GLN A 102 -13.13 1.62 -10.23
CA GLN A 102 -13.85 0.49 -10.82
C GLN A 102 -15.33 0.44 -10.39
N LEU A 103 -15.64 0.95 -9.19
CA LEU A 103 -17.00 1.07 -8.66
C LEU A 103 -17.72 2.37 -9.10
N GLY A 104 -17.08 3.21 -9.91
CA GLY A 104 -17.66 4.49 -10.35
C GLY A 104 -17.74 5.55 -9.24
N MET A 105 -17.00 5.37 -8.14
CA MET A 105 -16.96 6.34 -7.04
C MET A 105 -16.07 7.53 -7.40
N ALA A 106 -16.45 8.70 -6.92
CA ALA A 106 -15.64 9.91 -7.05
C ALA A 106 -14.27 9.74 -6.34
N ASP A 107 -13.25 10.42 -6.89
CA ASP A 107 -11.94 10.48 -6.25
C ASP A 107 -12.07 11.22 -4.91
N GLU A 108 -11.37 10.74 -3.89
CA GLU A 108 -11.32 11.41 -2.60
C GLU A 108 -10.59 12.74 -2.69
N GLN A 109 -11.13 13.73 -1.99
CA GLN A 109 -10.49 15.03 -1.86
C GLN A 109 -9.68 15.09 -0.56
N PRO A 110 -8.41 15.50 -0.60
CA PRO A 110 -7.62 15.65 0.61
C PRO A 110 -8.10 16.86 1.42
N LEU A 111 -8.01 16.75 2.73
CA LEU A 111 -8.14 17.89 3.63
C LEU A 111 -6.78 18.58 3.76
N TRP A 112 -6.74 19.87 3.58
CA TRP A 112 -5.56 20.70 3.81
C TRP A 112 -5.64 21.31 5.21
N LEU A 113 -4.82 20.84 6.12
CA LEU A 113 -4.80 21.24 7.52
C LEU A 113 -3.41 21.66 7.95
N PRO A 114 -3.29 22.66 8.86
CA PRO A 114 -2.01 22.98 9.47
C PRO A 114 -1.51 21.79 10.29
N LEU A 115 -0.18 21.57 10.26
CA LEU A 115 0.44 20.62 11.17
C LEU A 115 0.50 21.21 12.58
N HIS A 116 0.15 20.41 13.58
CA HIS A 116 0.24 20.80 14.99
C HIS A 116 1.67 21.06 15.46
N SER A 117 2.63 20.40 14.82
CA SER A 117 4.07 20.57 15.09
C SER A 117 4.90 20.30 13.84
N GLU A 118 6.11 20.82 13.82
CA GLU A 118 7.06 20.55 12.74
C GLU A 118 7.32 19.06 12.56
N MET A 119 7.46 18.63 11.32
CA MET A 119 7.81 17.28 10.94
C MET A 119 9.03 17.29 10.01
N ARG A 120 10.05 16.50 10.36
CA ARG A 120 11.20 16.25 9.47
C ARG A 120 10.95 14.97 8.67
N LYS A 121 11.20 15.02 7.37
CA LYS A 121 11.10 13.86 6.48
C LYS A 121 12.36 13.69 5.64
N PRO A 122 12.67 12.48 5.16
CA PRO A 122 13.71 12.27 4.17
C PRO A 122 13.38 12.99 2.86
N LEU A 123 14.37 13.61 2.24
CA LEU A 123 14.24 14.19 0.91
C LEU A 123 14.04 13.11 -0.15
N GLY A 124 13.35 13.46 -1.23
CA GLY A 124 13.11 12.58 -2.38
C GLY A 124 12.13 11.43 -2.10
N LEU A 125 11.42 11.45 -0.96
CA LEU A 125 10.39 10.47 -0.64
C LEU A 125 9.08 11.17 -0.26
N ARG A 126 7.99 10.74 -0.86
CA ARG A 126 6.64 11.07 -0.40
C ARG A 126 6.36 10.32 0.89
N MET A 127 6.05 11.02 1.96
CA MET A 127 5.83 10.41 3.26
C MET A 127 4.34 10.26 3.57
N HIS A 128 3.96 9.06 4.04
CA HIS A 128 2.62 8.76 4.55
C HIS A 128 2.74 8.52 6.05
N ALA A 129 2.42 9.54 6.85
CA ALA A 129 2.55 9.51 8.29
C ALA A 129 1.19 9.27 8.96
N ARG A 130 1.18 8.41 9.98
CA ARG A 130 0.00 8.19 10.82
C ARG A 130 -0.22 9.40 11.71
N ALA A 131 -1.44 9.91 11.72
CA ALA A 131 -1.76 11.15 12.37
C ALA A 131 -3.12 11.11 13.08
N ARG A 132 -3.37 12.12 13.89
CA ARG A 132 -4.70 12.45 14.42
C ARG A 132 -5.12 13.82 13.93
N ILE A 133 -6.37 13.93 13.53
CA ILE A 133 -7.03 15.22 13.38
C ILE A 133 -7.46 15.64 14.79
N LEU A 134 -7.07 16.85 15.16
CA LEU A 134 -7.40 17.50 16.42
C LEU A 134 -8.35 18.65 16.14
N LEU A 135 -9.30 18.85 17.06
CA LEU A 135 -10.20 19.99 17.10
C LEU A 135 -9.89 20.77 18.39
N ASP A 136 -9.53 22.03 18.28
CA ASP A 136 -9.29 22.89 19.44
C ASP A 136 -10.60 23.48 20.01
N ALA A 137 -10.50 24.16 21.14
CA ALA A 137 -11.65 24.80 21.79
C ALA A 137 -12.28 25.94 20.97
N GLY A 138 -11.55 26.48 20.00
CA GLY A 138 -12.02 27.50 19.05
C GLY A 138 -12.67 26.93 17.80
N GLY A 139 -12.73 25.60 17.67
CA GLY A 139 -13.30 24.93 16.49
C GLY A 139 -12.34 24.78 15.32
N HIS A 140 -11.02 25.00 15.49
CA HIS A 140 -10.05 24.86 14.41
C HIS A 140 -9.50 23.45 14.35
N LEU A 141 -9.39 22.93 13.12
CA LEU A 141 -8.80 21.62 12.87
C LEU A 141 -7.29 21.74 12.62
N SER A 142 -6.55 20.78 13.14
CA SER A 142 -5.12 20.60 12.85
C SER A 142 -4.78 19.11 12.76
N ALA A 143 -3.66 18.78 12.12
CA ALA A 143 -3.17 17.42 12.01
C ALA A 143 -1.93 17.21 12.89
N GLN A 144 -1.99 16.28 13.82
CA GLN A 144 -0.88 15.87 14.67
C GLN A 144 -0.29 14.57 14.16
N VAL A 145 0.96 14.60 13.69
CA VAL A 145 1.70 13.39 13.36
C VAL A 145 2.05 12.65 14.65
N LEU A 146 1.67 11.39 14.74
CA LEU A 146 1.89 10.57 15.93
C LEU A 146 3.37 10.12 16.01
N PRO A 147 3.93 9.92 17.21
CA PRO A 147 5.26 9.32 17.38
C PRO A 147 5.25 7.84 16.96
N GLY A 148 6.44 7.27 16.70
CA GLY A 148 6.56 5.85 16.36
C GLY A 148 6.09 5.53 14.95
N GLN A 149 6.62 6.24 13.96
CA GLN A 149 6.29 6.08 12.53
C GLN A 149 6.97 4.86 11.86
N GLU A 150 7.72 4.04 12.60
CA GLU A 150 8.36 2.84 12.07
C GLU A 150 7.32 1.83 11.55
N SER A 151 7.62 1.20 10.43
CA SER A 151 6.66 0.37 9.68
C SER A 151 6.21 -0.92 10.42
N PHE A 152 6.88 -1.29 11.48
CA PHE A 152 6.52 -2.43 12.35
C PHE A 152 5.67 -2.04 13.57
N ARG A 153 5.50 -0.74 13.86
CA ARG A 153 4.75 -0.28 15.04
C ARG A 153 3.25 -0.18 14.77
N LEU A 154 2.51 -1.23 15.08
CA LEU A 154 1.06 -1.27 14.90
C LEU A 154 0.29 -0.39 15.90
N LYS A 155 0.80 -0.19 17.13
CA LYS A 155 0.14 0.64 18.14
C LYS A 155 -0.23 2.02 17.62
N THR A 156 0.70 2.67 16.92
CA THR A 156 0.46 4.00 16.33
C THR A 156 -0.65 3.97 15.27
N THR A 157 -0.78 2.86 14.53
CA THR A 157 -1.85 2.70 13.52
C THR A 157 -3.22 2.63 14.19
N VAL A 158 -3.34 1.94 15.32
CA VAL A 158 -4.60 1.86 16.07
C VAL A 158 -4.98 3.21 16.67
N GLN A 159 -4.02 4.04 17.01
CA GLN A 159 -4.25 5.37 17.59
C GLN A 159 -4.54 6.46 16.53
N ALA A 160 -4.20 6.21 15.28
CA ALA A 160 -4.40 7.15 14.19
C ALA A 160 -5.85 7.14 13.69
N ASN A 161 -6.36 8.31 13.30
CA ASN A 161 -7.61 8.46 12.57
C ASN A 161 -7.42 9.12 11.20
N ALA A 162 -6.16 9.43 10.84
CA ALA A 162 -5.81 10.09 9.59
C ALA A 162 -4.40 9.67 9.12
N TRP A 163 -4.16 9.92 7.84
CA TRP A 163 -2.84 9.90 7.23
C TRP A 163 -2.47 11.32 6.81
N VAL A 164 -1.32 11.79 7.25
CA VAL A 164 -0.69 13.00 6.70
C VAL A 164 0.21 12.59 5.56
N VAL A 165 -0.04 13.16 4.39
CA VAL A 165 0.80 12.94 3.20
C VAL A 165 1.62 14.19 2.96
N VAL A 166 2.94 14.02 2.89
CA VAL A 166 3.88 15.11 2.60
C VAL A 166 4.69 14.73 1.36
N ASP A 167 4.64 15.60 0.37
CA ASP A 167 5.28 15.37 -0.92
C ASP A 167 6.82 15.31 -0.84
N GLU A 168 7.45 14.93 -1.95
CA GLU A 168 8.89 14.62 -2.05
C GLU A 168 9.81 15.85 -1.90
N GLN A 169 9.28 17.06 -2.03
CA GLN A 169 10.03 18.35 -1.96
C GLN A 169 10.65 18.60 -0.58
#